data_4a0b6c991170b8153a5bf7fd24d2a8f8
#
_entry.id   4a0b6c991170b8153a5bf7fd24d2a8f8
#
_cell.length_a   1.000
_cell.length_b   1.000
_cell.length_c   1.000
_cell.angle_alpha   90.00
_cell.angle_beta   90.00
_cell.angle_gamma   90.00
#
_symmetry.space_group_name_H-M   'P 1'
#
loop_
_entity.id
_entity.type
_entity.pdbx_description
1 polymer ?
#
loop_
_entity_poly.entity_id
_entity_poly.type
_entity_poly.pdbx_seq_one_letter_code
_entity_poly.pdbx_strand_id
1 'polypeptide(L)'
;MQKTLLFLLVLLPLINFGQTKFTSAKYNYSFIIPDGWHVKDKIFNPEVDAKIVDGKGNSFIVSIKTFPTSTKLTVKQQMESTTNQEMEEQFNAVYGTAKVIKRGSVFVGLKECYYIHLLTPFQDGLQLYHKNFYYSEGYRILSIDACSIETYLDETTPAFALMIDTFKFSNLRNKGIKK
;
A
#
# COMPACT_ATOMS: atom_id res chain seq x y z
N MET A 1 6.26 42.35 31.21
CA MET A 1 5.52 41.78 30.08
C MET A 1 6.25 40.71 29.24
N GLN A 2 7.55 40.47 29.42
CA GLN A 2 8.33 39.46 28.63
C GLN A 2 8.17 38.01 29.12
N LYS A 3 7.78 37.76 30.36
CA LYS A 3 7.67 36.39 30.92
C LYS A 3 6.40 35.65 30.52
N THR A 4 5.35 36.35 30.14
CA THR A 4 4.06 35.75 29.74
C THR A 4 4.09 35.20 28.28
N LEU A 5 4.91 35.80 27.43
CA LEU A 5 5.06 35.38 26.04
C LEU A 5 5.80 34.02 25.90
N LEU A 6 6.75 33.76 26.82
CA LEU A 6 7.53 32.52 26.81
C LEU A 6 6.69 31.28 27.19
N PHE A 7 5.66 31.49 28.03
CA PHE A 7 4.78 30.41 28.49
C PHE A 7 3.79 29.97 27.40
N LEU A 8 3.41 30.89 26.50
CA LEU A 8 2.53 30.56 25.36
C LEU A 8 3.25 29.76 24.29
N LEU A 9 4.56 29.95 24.14
CA LEU A 9 5.37 29.20 23.12
C LEU A 9 5.64 27.75 23.51
N VAL A 10 5.59 27.42 24.80
CA VAL A 10 5.82 26.05 25.31
C VAL A 10 4.56 25.16 25.18
N LEU A 11 3.37 25.78 25.05
CA LEU A 11 2.10 25.04 24.91
C LEU A 11 1.72 24.68 23.47
N LEU A 12 2.45 25.20 22.47
CA LEU A 12 2.17 24.92 21.05
C LEU A 12 2.56 23.53 20.52
N PRO A 13 3.47 22.73 21.14
CA PRO A 13 3.79 21.41 20.59
C PRO A 13 2.90 20.25 21.05
N LEU A 14 1.82 20.50 21.80
CA LEU A 14 0.96 19.42 22.33
C LEU A 14 -0.30 19.13 21.52
N ILE A 15 -0.47 19.74 20.35
CA ILE A 15 -1.44 19.27 19.38
C ILE A 15 -0.79 18.09 18.64
N ASN A 16 -0.66 16.97 19.31
CA ASN A 16 -0.55 15.68 18.66
C ASN A 16 -1.86 15.46 17.92
N PHE A 17 -1.92 15.86 16.65
CA PHE A 17 -2.92 15.33 15.74
C PHE A 17 -2.74 13.81 15.82
N GLY A 18 -3.71 13.15 16.44
CA GLY A 18 -3.61 11.72 16.77
C GLY A 18 -3.66 10.90 15.48
N GLN A 19 -2.50 10.73 14.85
CA GLN A 19 -2.36 9.86 13.69
C GLN A 19 -2.84 8.47 14.06
N THR A 20 -3.85 7.98 13.36
CA THR A 20 -4.43 6.66 13.61
C THR A 20 -3.48 5.59 13.10
N LYS A 21 -3.00 4.70 13.98
CA LYS A 21 -2.17 3.57 13.60
C LYS A 21 -3.06 2.38 13.26
N PHE A 22 -2.96 1.87 12.05
CA PHE A 22 -3.47 0.55 11.70
C PHE A 22 -2.51 -0.54 12.17
N THR A 23 -3.05 -1.60 12.73
CA THR A 23 -2.30 -2.83 13.05
C THR A 23 -3.13 -4.03 12.63
N SER A 24 -2.58 -4.86 11.74
CA SER A 24 -3.28 -6.06 11.31
C SER A 24 -3.55 -7.00 12.49
N ALA A 25 -4.80 -7.45 12.62
CA ALA A 25 -5.17 -8.48 13.57
C ALA A 25 -4.62 -9.86 13.19
N LYS A 26 -4.45 -10.11 11.89
CA LYS A 26 -4.13 -11.41 11.31
C LYS A 26 -2.64 -11.59 11.04
N TYR A 27 -1.94 -10.52 10.63
CA TYR A 27 -0.54 -10.56 10.22
C TYR A 27 0.33 -9.61 11.06
N ASN A 28 1.65 -9.70 10.92
CA ASN A 28 2.60 -8.89 11.69
C ASN A 28 3.01 -7.62 10.94
N TYR A 29 2.05 -6.77 10.63
CA TYR A 29 2.33 -5.46 10.04
C TYR A 29 1.47 -4.35 10.65
N SER A 30 1.95 -3.13 10.51
CA SER A 30 1.24 -1.90 10.90
C SER A 30 1.73 -0.73 10.07
N PHE A 31 0.92 0.34 9.96
CA PHE A 31 1.27 1.60 9.33
C PHE A 31 0.41 2.74 9.91
N ILE A 32 0.74 3.98 9.59
CA ILE A 32 -0.02 5.16 10.00
C ILE A 32 -1.04 5.49 8.92
N ILE A 33 -2.29 5.71 9.33
CA ILE A 33 -3.37 6.19 8.45
C ILE A 33 -3.33 7.72 8.46
N PRO A 34 -3.27 8.38 7.29
CA PRO A 34 -3.35 9.83 7.18
C PRO A 34 -4.69 10.39 7.65
N ASP A 35 -4.71 11.66 8.04
CA ASP A 35 -5.95 12.37 8.34
C ASP A 35 -6.87 12.39 7.10
N GLY A 36 -8.17 12.25 7.32
CA GLY A 36 -9.19 12.17 6.27
C GLY A 36 -9.30 10.80 5.58
N TRP A 37 -8.43 9.84 5.93
CA TRP A 37 -8.51 8.45 5.47
C TRP A 37 -9.07 7.56 6.58
N HIS A 38 -9.78 6.49 6.20
CA HIS A 38 -10.38 5.56 7.17
C HIS A 38 -10.36 4.12 6.67
N VAL A 39 -10.39 3.19 7.62
CA VAL A 39 -10.49 1.75 7.32
C VAL A 39 -11.88 1.44 6.80
N LYS A 40 -11.97 0.68 5.71
CA LYS A 40 -13.25 0.18 5.20
C LYS A 40 -13.67 -1.09 5.96
N ASP A 41 -14.81 -1.04 6.65
CA ASP A 41 -15.25 -2.12 7.55
C ASP A 41 -15.63 -3.42 6.84
N LYS A 42 -16.21 -3.35 5.63
CA LYS A 42 -16.64 -4.53 4.89
C LYS A 42 -15.73 -4.79 3.69
N ILE A 43 -14.95 -5.86 3.78
CA ILE A 43 -14.08 -6.35 2.72
C ILE A 43 -14.56 -7.75 2.35
N PHE A 44 -15.04 -7.93 1.11
CA PHE A 44 -15.55 -9.20 0.64
C PHE A 44 -14.47 -10.15 0.12
N ASN A 45 -13.31 -9.62 -0.29
CA ASN A 45 -12.21 -10.44 -0.77
C ASN A 45 -11.38 -10.97 0.42
N PRO A 46 -11.30 -12.29 0.62
CA PRO A 46 -10.60 -12.89 1.76
C PRO A 46 -9.08 -12.69 1.73
N GLU A 47 -8.50 -12.36 0.58
CA GLU A 47 -7.07 -12.07 0.43
C GLU A 47 -6.74 -10.63 0.89
N VAL A 48 -7.71 -9.72 0.91
CA VAL A 48 -7.54 -8.34 1.38
C VAL A 48 -7.63 -8.30 2.90
N ASP A 49 -6.53 -7.89 3.54
CA ASP A 49 -6.44 -7.76 4.99
C ASP A 49 -6.75 -6.33 5.48
N ALA A 50 -6.41 -5.32 4.67
CA ALA A 50 -6.72 -3.93 4.96
C ALA A 50 -7.11 -3.18 3.68
N LYS A 51 -8.13 -2.32 3.78
CA LYS A 51 -8.49 -1.35 2.76
C LYS A 51 -8.74 -0.01 3.43
N ILE A 52 -7.92 0.97 3.09
CA ILE A 52 -8.00 2.34 3.59
C ILE A 52 -8.48 3.22 2.43
N VAL A 53 -9.44 4.09 2.67
CA VAL A 53 -10.06 4.94 1.64
C VAL A 53 -10.19 6.39 2.12
N ASP A 54 -10.19 7.33 1.20
CA ASP A 54 -10.38 8.77 1.48
C ASP A 54 -11.81 9.27 1.21
N GLY A 55 -12.71 8.39 0.73
CA GLY A 55 -14.06 8.76 0.34
C GLY A 55 -14.19 9.43 -1.03
N LYS A 56 -13.08 9.76 -1.71
CA LYS A 56 -13.05 10.37 -3.06
C LYS A 56 -12.78 9.35 -4.18
N GLY A 57 -12.69 8.06 -3.85
CA GLY A 57 -12.39 6.97 -4.78
C GLY A 57 -10.94 6.50 -4.74
N ASN A 58 -10.09 7.13 -3.93
CA ASN A 58 -8.71 6.69 -3.75
C ASN A 58 -8.63 5.61 -2.66
N SER A 59 -7.67 4.70 -2.78
CA SER A 59 -7.53 3.59 -1.84
C SER A 59 -6.09 3.13 -1.65
N PHE A 60 -5.82 2.62 -0.45
CA PHE A 60 -4.61 1.89 -0.10
C PHE A 60 -5.03 0.51 0.39
N ILE A 61 -4.65 -0.52 -0.34
CA ILE A 61 -5.09 -1.90 -0.13
C ILE A 61 -3.88 -2.76 0.20
N VAL A 62 -3.98 -3.53 1.28
CA VAL A 62 -2.98 -4.54 1.63
C VAL A 62 -3.62 -5.91 1.47
N SER A 63 -3.04 -6.75 0.62
CA SER A 63 -3.49 -8.12 0.38
C SER A 63 -2.39 -9.11 0.67
N ILE A 64 -2.76 -10.30 1.16
CA ILE A 64 -1.82 -11.39 1.39
C ILE A 64 -2.39 -12.65 0.78
N LYS A 65 -1.79 -13.08 -0.33
CA LYS A 65 -2.15 -14.29 -1.04
C LYS A 65 -1.26 -15.46 -0.61
N THR A 66 -1.89 -16.61 -0.35
CA THR A 66 -1.18 -17.84 -0.03
C THR A 66 -1.28 -18.81 -1.20
N PHE A 67 -0.15 -19.35 -1.63
CA PHE A 67 -0.07 -20.34 -2.69
C PHE A 67 0.08 -21.76 -2.11
N PRO A 68 -0.43 -22.80 -2.76
CA PRO A 68 -0.36 -24.16 -2.24
C PRO A 68 1.07 -24.72 -2.18
N THR A 69 1.96 -24.24 -3.02
CA THR A 69 3.37 -24.63 -3.07
C THR A 69 4.28 -23.41 -3.06
N SER A 70 5.46 -23.53 -2.43
CA SER A 70 6.48 -22.49 -2.53
C SER A 70 6.98 -22.43 -3.98
N THR A 71 6.91 -21.26 -4.58
CA THR A 71 7.61 -21.01 -5.82
C THR A 71 9.11 -20.86 -5.48
N LYS A 72 9.98 -21.49 -6.27
CA LYS A 72 11.44 -21.31 -6.11
C LYS A 72 11.90 -19.90 -6.45
N LEU A 73 11.11 -19.18 -7.24
CA LEU A 73 11.38 -17.80 -7.63
C LEU A 73 10.67 -16.83 -6.70
N THR A 74 11.37 -15.80 -6.24
CA THR A 74 10.76 -14.66 -5.56
C THR A 74 9.92 -13.86 -6.56
N VAL A 75 8.96 -13.09 -6.07
CA VAL A 75 8.19 -12.15 -6.91
C VAL A 75 9.13 -11.22 -7.67
N LYS A 76 10.19 -10.73 -7.02
CA LYS A 76 11.23 -9.90 -7.67
C LYS A 76 11.83 -10.61 -8.87
N GLN A 77 12.34 -11.82 -8.70
CA GLN A 77 12.96 -12.60 -9.79
C GLN A 77 11.99 -12.87 -10.95
N GLN A 78 10.75 -13.21 -10.63
CA GLN A 78 9.71 -13.42 -11.64
C GLN A 78 9.44 -12.15 -12.43
N MET A 79 9.27 -11.02 -11.73
CA MET A 79 8.95 -9.75 -12.39
C MET A 79 10.13 -9.14 -13.15
N GLU A 80 11.36 -9.35 -12.70
CA GLU A 80 12.55 -8.92 -13.42
C GLU A 80 12.77 -9.70 -14.72
N SER A 81 12.35 -10.96 -14.77
CA SER A 81 12.40 -11.78 -15.99
C SER A 81 11.26 -11.53 -16.99
N THR A 82 10.23 -10.79 -16.61
CA THR A 82 9.05 -10.47 -17.43
C THR A 82 9.22 -9.10 -18.09
N THR A 83 8.92 -8.98 -19.38
CA THR A 83 8.95 -7.69 -20.10
C THR A 83 7.75 -6.80 -19.69
N ASN A 84 7.81 -5.49 -20.01
CA ASN A 84 6.66 -4.60 -19.78
C ASN A 84 5.43 -5.05 -20.56
N GLN A 85 5.61 -5.47 -21.81
CA GLN A 85 4.52 -5.95 -22.65
C GLN A 85 3.82 -7.17 -22.03
N GLU A 86 4.58 -8.17 -21.60
CA GLU A 86 4.04 -9.37 -20.95
C GLU A 86 3.30 -9.04 -19.64
N MET A 87 3.81 -8.04 -18.87
CA MET A 87 3.12 -7.55 -17.69
C MET A 87 1.80 -6.85 -18.05
N GLU A 88 1.82 -5.96 -19.06
CA GLU A 88 0.63 -5.29 -19.55
C GLU A 88 -0.42 -6.30 -20.01
N GLU A 89 -0.05 -7.34 -20.75
CA GLU A 89 -0.93 -8.43 -21.16
C GLU A 89 -1.56 -9.15 -19.95
N GLN A 90 -0.78 -9.43 -18.89
CA GLN A 90 -1.30 -10.03 -17.66
C GLN A 90 -2.28 -9.10 -16.92
N PHE A 91 -1.96 -7.81 -16.83
CA PHE A 91 -2.84 -6.82 -16.18
C PHE A 91 -4.08 -6.52 -17.03
N ASN A 92 -4.00 -6.60 -18.37
CA ASN A 92 -5.13 -6.41 -19.27
C ASN A 92 -6.24 -7.44 -19.02
N ALA A 93 -5.91 -8.65 -18.58
CA ALA A 93 -6.89 -9.65 -18.20
C ALA A 93 -7.74 -9.24 -16.99
N VAL A 94 -7.25 -8.31 -16.16
CA VAL A 94 -7.91 -7.84 -14.94
C VAL A 94 -8.56 -6.46 -15.15
N TYR A 95 -7.87 -5.55 -15.83
CA TYR A 95 -8.23 -4.13 -15.93
C TYR A 95 -8.69 -3.71 -17.32
N GLY A 96 -8.70 -4.61 -18.31
CA GLY A 96 -8.99 -4.29 -19.72
C GLY A 96 -7.78 -3.76 -20.45
N THR A 97 -7.34 -2.55 -20.17
CA THR A 97 -6.13 -1.97 -20.76
C THR A 97 -5.26 -1.39 -19.64
N ALA A 98 -4.08 -1.93 -19.48
CA ALA A 98 -3.11 -1.44 -18.50
C ALA A 98 -1.84 -0.99 -19.19
N LYS A 99 -1.21 0.07 -18.69
CA LYS A 99 0.08 0.56 -19.14
C LYS A 99 1.07 0.58 -17.99
N VAL A 100 2.20 -0.12 -18.16
CA VAL A 100 3.32 -0.06 -17.21
C VAL A 100 4.07 1.25 -17.37
N ILE A 101 4.06 2.09 -16.35
CA ILE A 101 4.73 3.41 -16.36
C ILE A 101 6.15 3.29 -15.83
N LYS A 102 6.31 2.52 -14.75
CA LYS A 102 7.56 2.42 -14.03
C LYS A 102 7.59 1.15 -13.20
N ARG A 103 8.76 0.54 -13.05
CA ARG A 103 8.98 -0.63 -12.18
C ARG A 103 10.40 -0.69 -11.66
N GLY A 104 10.62 -1.46 -10.61
CA GLY A 104 11.94 -1.64 -10.00
C GLY A 104 11.85 -2.18 -8.59
N SER A 105 12.94 -2.03 -7.83
CA SER A 105 13.00 -2.43 -6.43
C SER A 105 13.05 -1.21 -5.51
N VAL A 106 12.45 -1.35 -4.32
CA VAL A 106 12.44 -0.34 -3.28
C VAL A 106 12.31 -1.01 -1.91
N PHE A 107 12.80 -0.37 -0.86
CA PHE A 107 12.56 -0.82 0.50
C PHE A 107 11.24 -0.25 1.03
N VAL A 108 10.38 -1.15 1.56
CA VAL A 108 9.19 -0.81 2.34
C VAL A 108 9.43 -1.35 3.75
N GLY A 109 9.61 -0.45 4.72
CA GLY A 109 10.17 -0.80 6.00
C GLY A 109 11.58 -1.38 5.84
N LEU A 110 11.81 -2.61 6.35
CA LEU A 110 13.10 -3.30 6.26
C LEU A 110 13.14 -4.38 5.16
N LYS A 111 12.13 -4.44 4.29
CA LYS A 111 12.01 -5.48 3.26
C LYS A 111 12.17 -4.89 1.87
N GLU A 112 13.00 -5.53 1.05
CA GLU A 112 13.08 -5.20 -0.36
C GLU A 112 11.82 -5.71 -1.07
N CYS A 113 11.05 -4.77 -1.65
CA CYS A 113 9.85 -5.01 -2.43
C CYS A 113 10.13 -4.72 -3.90
N TYR A 114 9.46 -5.43 -4.79
CA TYR A 114 9.37 -5.05 -6.19
C TYR A 114 8.17 -4.14 -6.39
N TYR A 115 8.34 -3.02 -7.08
CA TYR A 115 7.23 -2.11 -7.37
C TYR A 115 6.91 -2.05 -8.87
N ILE A 116 5.63 -1.83 -9.15
CA ILE A 116 5.11 -1.54 -10.50
C ILE A 116 4.13 -0.38 -10.38
N HIS A 117 4.32 0.64 -11.19
CA HIS A 117 3.33 1.70 -11.38
C HIS A 117 2.58 1.46 -12.68
N LEU A 118 1.25 1.50 -12.61
CA LEU A 118 0.35 1.24 -13.73
C LEU A 118 -0.61 2.41 -13.93
N LEU A 119 -1.01 2.63 -15.18
CA LEU A 119 -2.23 3.34 -15.52
C LEU A 119 -3.25 2.33 -16.05
N THR A 120 -4.50 2.46 -15.59
CA THR A 120 -5.61 1.64 -16.05
C THR A 120 -6.82 2.53 -16.35
N PRO A 121 -7.70 2.15 -17.30
CA PRO A 121 -8.89 2.93 -17.59
C PRO A 121 -9.86 2.93 -16.39
N PHE A 122 -10.56 4.03 -16.24
CA PHE A 122 -11.63 4.24 -15.28
C PHE A 122 -12.85 4.86 -15.97
N GLN A 123 -13.91 5.11 -15.22
CA GLN A 123 -15.16 5.67 -15.74
C GLN A 123 -14.93 7.05 -16.40
N ASP A 124 -15.73 7.40 -17.37
CA ASP A 124 -15.76 8.72 -18.04
C ASP A 124 -14.42 9.17 -18.66
N GLY A 125 -13.60 8.19 -19.10
CA GLY A 125 -12.30 8.47 -19.72
C GLY A 125 -11.20 8.85 -18.73
N LEU A 126 -11.47 8.81 -17.42
CA LEU A 126 -10.46 8.98 -16.40
C LEU A 126 -9.56 7.74 -16.33
N GLN A 127 -8.40 7.89 -15.68
CA GLN A 127 -7.47 6.81 -15.44
C GLN A 127 -7.22 6.63 -13.94
N LEU A 128 -6.95 5.40 -13.54
CA LEU A 128 -6.44 5.08 -12.22
C LEU A 128 -4.93 4.90 -12.30
N TYR A 129 -4.23 5.57 -11.41
CA TYR A 129 -2.81 5.39 -11.20
C TYR A 129 -2.59 4.46 -10.01
N HIS A 130 -1.96 3.32 -10.26
CA HIS A 130 -1.64 2.31 -9.24
C HIS A 130 -0.15 2.35 -8.91
N LYS A 131 0.18 2.43 -7.64
CA LYS A 131 1.52 2.17 -7.10
C LYS A 131 1.50 0.83 -6.38
N ASN A 132 1.84 -0.23 -7.07
CA ASN A 132 1.85 -1.58 -6.53
C ASN A 132 3.22 -1.94 -5.97
N PHE A 133 3.25 -2.55 -4.78
CA PHE A 133 4.46 -3.09 -4.15
C PHE A 133 4.23 -4.56 -3.82
N TYR A 134 5.22 -5.39 -4.09
CA TYR A 134 5.13 -6.83 -3.91
C TYR A 134 6.32 -7.36 -3.11
N TYR A 135 6.04 -8.21 -2.15
CA TYR A 135 7.03 -8.95 -1.37
C TYR A 135 6.60 -10.40 -1.23
N SER A 136 7.54 -11.34 -1.40
CA SER A 136 7.26 -12.78 -1.21
C SER A 136 8.07 -13.37 -0.07
N GLU A 137 7.44 -14.23 0.72
CA GLU A 137 8.07 -15.02 1.77
C GLU A 137 7.44 -16.41 1.84
N GLY A 138 8.20 -17.44 1.47
CA GLY A 138 7.71 -18.82 1.40
C GLY A 138 6.54 -18.96 0.44
N TYR A 139 5.38 -19.34 0.96
CA TYR A 139 4.14 -19.54 0.18
C TYR A 139 3.27 -18.30 0.04
N ARG A 140 3.73 -17.15 0.50
CA ARG A 140 2.90 -15.95 0.60
C ARG A 140 3.47 -14.80 -0.18
N ILE A 141 2.57 -14.05 -0.78
CA ILE A 141 2.85 -12.77 -1.41
C ILE A 141 2.05 -11.70 -0.67
N LEU A 142 2.75 -10.71 -0.14
CA LEU A 142 2.18 -9.43 0.27
C LEU A 142 2.11 -8.56 -0.97
N SER A 143 0.96 -7.96 -1.23
CA SER A 143 0.82 -6.85 -2.17
C SER A 143 0.22 -5.64 -1.48
N ILE A 144 0.75 -4.47 -1.83
CA ILE A 144 0.20 -3.17 -1.44
C ILE A 144 -0.17 -2.47 -2.74
N ASP A 145 -1.42 -2.05 -2.88
CA ASP A 145 -1.91 -1.25 -4.00
C ASP A 145 -2.37 0.12 -3.49
N ALA A 146 -1.60 1.16 -3.80
CA ALA A 146 -1.96 2.55 -3.58
C ALA A 146 -2.55 3.09 -4.89
N CYS A 147 -3.87 3.14 -4.96
CA CYS A 147 -4.64 3.49 -6.15
C CYS A 147 -5.27 4.87 -6.01
N SER A 148 -5.04 5.73 -6.99
CA SER A 148 -5.63 7.07 -7.09
C SER A 148 -6.22 7.31 -8.47
N ILE A 149 -7.32 8.05 -8.53
CA ILE A 149 -7.72 8.68 -9.79
C ILE A 149 -6.59 9.64 -10.20
N GLU A 150 -6.16 9.58 -11.45
CA GLU A 150 -4.98 10.32 -11.94
C GLU A 150 -5.05 11.82 -11.62
N THR A 151 -6.22 12.44 -11.72
CA THR A 151 -6.44 13.85 -11.39
C THR A 151 -6.22 14.21 -9.91
N TYR A 152 -6.25 13.23 -9.00
CA TYR A 152 -5.98 13.41 -7.56
C TYR A 152 -4.60 12.92 -7.12
N LEU A 153 -3.73 12.54 -8.07
CA LEU A 153 -2.45 11.92 -7.75
C LEU A 153 -1.56 12.81 -6.89
N ASP A 154 -1.52 14.11 -7.16
CA ASP A 154 -0.71 15.06 -6.37
C ASP A 154 -1.23 15.22 -4.94
N GLU A 155 -2.56 15.22 -4.75
CA GLU A 155 -3.19 15.29 -3.42
C GLU A 155 -2.96 14.01 -2.61
N THR A 156 -3.00 12.84 -3.26
CA THR A 156 -2.90 11.52 -2.60
C THR A 156 -1.47 11.07 -2.38
N THR A 157 -0.50 11.60 -3.14
CA THR A 157 0.90 11.18 -3.04
C THR A 157 1.49 11.34 -1.62
N PRO A 158 1.27 12.42 -0.87
CA PRO A 158 1.74 12.53 0.52
C PRO A 158 1.12 11.48 1.45
N ALA A 159 -0.18 11.18 1.27
CA ALA A 159 -0.88 10.18 2.06
C ALA A 159 -0.32 8.76 1.80
N PHE A 160 -0.10 8.40 0.53
CA PHE A 160 0.52 7.13 0.17
C PHE A 160 1.96 7.03 0.68
N ALA A 161 2.74 8.11 0.57
CA ALA A 161 4.10 8.16 1.10
C ALA A 161 4.09 7.90 2.62
N LEU A 162 3.24 8.57 3.39
CA LEU A 162 3.12 8.35 4.84
C LEU A 162 2.81 6.88 5.16
N MET A 163 1.83 6.26 4.48
CA MET A 163 1.47 4.85 4.71
C MET A 163 2.62 3.89 4.37
N ILE A 164 3.33 4.12 3.25
CA ILE A 164 4.47 3.29 2.82
C ILE A 164 5.68 3.50 3.74
N ASP A 165 6.05 4.74 4.07
CA ASP A 165 7.23 5.05 4.89
C ASP A 165 7.09 4.56 6.33
N THR A 166 5.85 4.54 6.83
CA THR A 166 5.52 4.03 8.17
C THR A 166 5.17 2.54 8.20
N PHE A 167 5.12 1.88 7.03
CA PHE A 167 4.79 0.46 6.93
C PHE A 167 5.87 -0.40 7.58
N LYS A 168 5.49 -1.14 8.61
CA LYS A 168 6.38 -2.03 9.36
C LYS A 168 5.84 -3.44 9.31
N PHE A 169 6.64 -4.38 8.85
CA PHE A 169 6.33 -5.81 8.93
C PHE A 169 7.60 -6.63 9.14
N SER A 170 7.50 -7.74 9.85
CA SER A 170 8.63 -8.62 10.16
C SER A 170 8.57 -9.92 9.35
N ASN A 171 7.39 -10.52 9.23
CA ASN A 171 7.15 -11.74 8.47
C ASN A 171 5.68 -11.83 8.05
N LEU A 172 5.38 -12.72 7.10
CA LEU A 172 4.03 -12.96 6.60
C LEU A 172 3.30 -14.10 7.36
N ARG A 173 3.77 -14.50 8.54
CA ARG A 173 3.10 -15.53 9.33
C ARG A 173 1.84 -14.98 10.00
N ASN A 174 0.78 -15.80 10.05
CA ASN A 174 -0.41 -15.47 10.83
C ASN A 174 -0.08 -15.46 12.33
N LYS A 175 -0.62 -14.49 13.05
CA LYS A 175 -0.43 -14.39 14.52
C LYS A 175 -1.01 -15.57 15.32
N GLY A 176 -1.98 -16.30 14.75
CA GLY A 176 -2.74 -17.34 15.48
C GLY A 176 -2.27 -18.79 15.29
N ILE A 177 -1.25 -19.06 14.48
CA ILE A 177 -0.76 -20.43 14.30
C ILE A 177 0.38 -20.66 15.31
N LYS A 178 0.01 -20.90 16.57
CA LYS A 178 0.87 -21.71 17.45
C LYS A 178 0.77 -23.15 16.95
N LYS A 179 1.91 -23.71 16.50
CA LYS A 179 2.03 -25.15 16.30
C LYS A 179 1.95 -25.85 17.64
#